data_4742653ca7a20ba260e443abae6ad746
#
_entry.id   4742653ca7a20ba260e443abae6ad746
#
_cell.length_a   1.000
_cell.length_b   1.000
_cell.length_c   1.000
_cell.angle_alpha   90.00
_cell.angle_beta   90.00
_cell.angle_gamma   90.00
#
_symmetry.space_group_name_H-M   'P 1'
#
loop_
_entity.id
_entity.type
_entity.pdbx_description
1 polymer ?
#
loop_
_entity_poly.entity_id
_entity_poly.type
_entity_poly.pdbx_seq_one_letter_code
_entity_poly.pdbx_strand_id
1 'polypeptide(L)'
;MGKTALTMTREELRAYQLYKKKYAPPAEGRRQQAWEVAQVAADMLRREFGAERVVVFGSLAHAAWFTSRSDIDLMAWGIPPDKFYRAVAAVSRLSPDFKVDLLDPETAGADLRQRIEQEGIQL
;
A
#
# COMPACT_ATOMS: atom_id res chain seq x y z
N MET A 1 26.76 -22.46 9.04
CA MET A 1 25.58 -23.02 8.38
C MET A 1 24.33 -22.79 9.19
N GLY A 2 23.28 -22.32 8.54
CA GLY A 2 22.00 -22.13 9.22
C GLY A 2 21.30 -23.46 9.50
N LYS A 3 20.43 -23.45 10.53
CA LYS A 3 19.56 -24.58 10.80
C LYS A 3 18.49 -24.72 9.73
N THR A 4 18.11 -25.95 9.40
CA THR A 4 16.96 -26.21 8.56
C THR A 4 15.68 -26.23 9.39
N ALA A 5 14.52 -26.17 8.76
CA ALA A 5 13.23 -26.25 9.46
C ALA A 5 13.09 -27.55 10.25
N LEU A 6 13.73 -28.65 9.81
CA LEU A 6 13.68 -29.94 10.48
C LEU A 6 14.50 -29.98 11.77
N THR A 7 15.50 -29.09 11.92
CA THR A 7 16.38 -29.03 13.09
C THR A 7 16.06 -27.89 14.02
N MET A 8 15.13 -27.01 13.64
CA MET A 8 14.71 -25.90 14.46
C MET A 8 13.67 -26.30 15.51
N THR A 9 13.77 -25.72 16.70
CA THR A 9 12.69 -25.79 17.68
C THR A 9 11.51 -24.96 17.20
N ARG A 10 10.33 -25.16 17.81
CA ARG A 10 9.15 -24.33 17.50
C ARG A 10 9.42 -22.85 17.72
N GLU A 11 10.11 -22.51 18.81
CA GLU A 11 10.44 -21.10 19.10
C GLU A 11 11.39 -20.52 18.08
N GLU A 12 12.42 -21.28 17.68
CA GLU A 12 13.38 -20.84 16.67
C GLU A 12 12.70 -20.63 15.32
N LEU A 13 11.83 -21.56 14.91
CA LEU A 13 11.11 -21.46 13.66
C LEU A 13 10.20 -20.25 13.66
N ARG A 14 9.47 -20.01 14.75
CA ARG A 14 8.59 -18.86 14.89
C ARG A 14 9.37 -17.55 14.80
N ALA A 15 10.50 -17.46 15.51
CA ALA A 15 11.36 -16.29 15.47
C ALA A 15 11.90 -16.04 14.05
N TYR A 16 12.32 -17.11 13.36
CA TYR A 16 12.80 -17.02 11.99
C TYR A 16 11.72 -16.56 11.03
N GLN A 17 10.49 -17.07 11.15
CA GLN A 17 9.37 -16.65 10.32
C GLN A 17 9.01 -15.20 10.54
N LEU A 18 9.04 -14.73 11.79
CA LEU A 18 8.80 -13.32 12.11
C LEU A 18 9.91 -12.41 11.55
N TYR A 19 11.16 -12.85 11.68
CA TYR A 19 12.31 -12.14 11.12
C TYR A 19 12.20 -12.05 9.60
N LYS A 20 11.92 -13.18 8.94
CA LYS A 20 11.77 -13.25 7.49
C LYS A 20 10.65 -12.35 6.99
N LYS A 21 9.51 -12.34 7.69
CA LYS A 21 8.38 -11.48 7.36
C LYS A 21 8.74 -10.00 7.48
N LYS A 22 9.56 -9.64 8.47
CA LYS A 22 9.92 -8.25 8.73
C LYS A 22 11.01 -7.71 7.80
N TYR A 23 12.00 -8.51 7.46
CA TYR A 23 13.22 -8.03 6.81
C TYR A 23 13.48 -8.62 5.42
N ALA A 24 12.87 -9.74 5.09
CA ALA A 24 13.08 -10.35 3.79
C ALA A 24 12.54 -9.46 2.67
N PRO A 25 13.15 -9.45 1.49
CA PRO A 25 12.57 -8.79 0.34
C PRO A 25 11.20 -9.42 0.02
N PRO A 26 10.30 -8.67 -0.65
CA PRO A 26 9.00 -9.21 -1.00
C PRO A 26 9.12 -10.43 -1.90
N ALA A 27 8.18 -11.36 -1.77
CA ALA A 27 8.10 -12.49 -2.67
C ALA A 27 7.97 -12.02 -4.11
N GLU A 28 8.49 -12.82 -5.04
CA GLU A 28 8.38 -12.51 -6.46
C GLU A 28 6.92 -12.29 -6.84
N GLY A 29 6.67 -11.23 -7.59
CA GLY A 29 5.33 -10.85 -8.01
C GLY A 29 4.52 -10.06 -6.99
N ARG A 30 4.97 -9.92 -5.73
CA ARG A 30 4.21 -9.20 -4.70
C ARG A 30 4.05 -7.72 -5.05
N ARG A 31 5.10 -7.09 -5.57
CA ARG A 31 5.01 -5.68 -5.98
C ARG A 31 4.04 -5.51 -7.15
N GLN A 32 4.04 -6.47 -8.07
CA GLN A 32 3.09 -6.49 -9.19
C GLN A 32 1.66 -6.64 -8.69
N GLN A 33 1.42 -7.53 -7.73
CA GLN A 33 0.11 -7.69 -7.11
C GLN A 33 -0.35 -6.40 -6.42
N ALA A 34 0.56 -5.70 -5.75
CA ALA A 34 0.26 -4.42 -5.12
C ALA A 34 -0.16 -3.38 -6.15
N TRP A 35 0.50 -3.32 -7.31
CA TRP A 35 0.11 -2.45 -8.40
C TRP A 35 -1.28 -2.77 -8.93
N GLU A 36 -1.62 -4.04 -9.05
CA GLU A 36 -2.95 -4.47 -9.49
C GLU A 36 -4.03 -4.02 -8.49
N VAL A 37 -3.78 -4.19 -7.20
CA VAL A 37 -4.69 -3.72 -6.15
C VAL A 37 -4.84 -2.21 -6.19
N ALA A 38 -3.74 -1.47 -6.36
CA ALA A 38 -3.76 -0.02 -6.48
C ALA A 38 -4.61 0.44 -7.66
N GLN A 39 -4.51 -0.25 -8.80
CA GLN A 39 -5.30 0.05 -9.99
C GLN A 39 -6.79 -0.18 -9.76
N VAL A 40 -7.14 -1.31 -9.12
CA VAL A 40 -8.54 -1.60 -8.78
C VAL A 40 -9.08 -0.54 -7.81
N ALA A 41 -8.27 -0.14 -6.83
CA ALA A 41 -8.65 0.92 -5.89
C ALA A 41 -8.91 2.23 -6.61
N ALA A 42 -8.04 2.63 -7.54
CA ALA A 42 -8.19 3.85 -8.31
C ALA A 42 -9.48 3.83 -9.15
N ASP A 43 -9.78 2.71 -9.79
CA ASP A 43 -10.99 2.55 -10.58
C ASP A 43 -12.25 2.65 -9.70
N MET A 44 -12.22 2.04 -8.54
CA MET A 44 -13.33 2.13 -7.57
C MET A 44 -13.54 3.58 -7.12
N LEU A 45 -12.44 4.28 -6.77
CA LEU A 45 -12.52 5.67 -6.32
C LEU A 45 -13.12 6.58 -7.38
N ARG A 46 -12.78 6.36 -8.65
CA ARG A 46 -13.37 7.13 -9.75
C ARG A 46 -14.84 6.82 -9.96
N ARG A 47 -15.19 5.53 -10.04
CA ARG A 47 -16.56 5.12 -10.39
C ARG A 47 -17.56 5.31 -9.26
N GLU A 48 -17.17 5.01 -8.04
CA GLU A 48 -18.08 4.99 -6.90
C GLU A 48 -18.03 6.25 -6.05
N PHE A 49 -16.90 6.95 -6.04
CA PHE A 49 -16.69 8.09 -5.15
C PHE A 49 -16.37 9.40 -5.86
N GLY A 50 -16.31 9.39 -7.17
CA GLY A 50 -16.15 10.61 -7.95
C GLY A 50 -14.74 11.18 -7.98
N ALA A 51 -13.71 10.39 -7.68
CA ALA A 51 -12.34 10.86 -7.75
C ALA A 51 -11.99 11.29 -9.18
N GLU A 52 -11.38 12.46 -9.30
CA GLU A 52 -10.91 13.00 -10.56
C GLU A 52 -9.48 12.58 -10.86
N ARG A 53 -8.67 12.45 -9.81
CA ARG A 53 -7.27 12.11 -9.92
C ARG A 53 -6.88 11.21 -8.75
N VAL A 54 -6.11 10.16 -9.04
CA VAL A 54 -5.58 9.25 -8.01
C VAL A 54 -4.09 9.07 -8.25
N VAL A 55 -3.29 9.22 -7.21
CA VAL A 55 -1.83 9.09 -7.25
C VAL A 55 -1.40 8.07 -6.22
N VAL A 56 -0.55 7.11 -6.63
CA VAL A 56 0.13 6.22 -5.71
C VAL A 56 1.44 6.87 -5.28
N PHE A 57 1.75 6.79 -4.00
CA PHE A 57 2.99 7.35 -3.45
C PHE A 57 3.60 6.38 -2.45
N GLY A 58 4.65 6.80 -1.76
CA GLY A 58 5.33 5.96 -0.77
C GLY A 58 6.10 4.82 -1.41
N SER A 59 6.22 3.71 -0.69
CA SER A 59 7.11 2.61 -1.07
C SER A 59 6.72 1.93 -2.38
N LEU A 60 5.44 1.86 -2.72
CA LEU A 60 5.03 1.25 -3.99
C LEU A 60 5.50 2.05 -5.20
N ALA A 61 5.53 3.39 -5.08
CA ALA A 61 6.02 4.25 -6.14
C ALA A 61 7.55 4.14 -6.33
N HIS A 62 8.26 3.62 -5.33
CA HIS A 62 9.72 3.50 -5.35
C HIS A 62 10.12 2.04 -5.14
N ALA A 63 10.47 1.35 -6.22
CA ALA A 63 10.77 -0.08 -6.20
C ALA A 63 11.79 -0.48 -5.13
N ALA A 64 12.81 0.35 -4.91
CA ALA A 64 13.86 0.07 -3.94
C ALA A 64 13.37 0.07 -2.48
N TRP A 65 12.24 0.68 -2.19
CA TRP A 65 11.69 0.82 -0.84
C TRP A 65 10.54 -0.13 -0.56
N PHE A 66 10.03 -0.83 -1.57
CA PHE A 66 8.93 -1.76 -1.40
C PHE A 66 9.42 -3.04 -0.73
N THR A 67 8.79 -3.40 0.39
CA THR A 67 9.13 -4.60 1.18
C THR A 67 7.91 -5.49 1.34
N SER A 68 8.11 -6.66 1.98
CA SER A 68 7.02 -7.60 2.28
C SER A 68 5.99 -7.02 3.26
N ARG A 69 6.28 -5.90 3.90
CA ARG A 69 5.39 -5.24 4.86
C ARG A 69 4.88 -3.89 4.36
N SER A 70 5.21 -3.53 3.13
CA SER A 70 4.78 -2.26 2.58
C SER A 70 3.28 -2.23 2.34
N ASP A 71 2.68 -1.08 2.64
CA ASP A 71 1.29 -0.78 2.36
C ASP A 71 1.16 -0.11 0.99
N ILE A 72 -0.06 0.03 0.53
CA ILE A 72 -0.38 0.79 -0.67
C ILE A 72 -0.90 2.15 -0.23
N ASP A 73 -0.20 3.22 -0.59
CA ASP A 73 -0.54 4.58 -0.21
C ASP A 73 -1.08 5.35 -1.41
N LEU A 74 -2.30 5.83 -1.30
CA LEU A 74 -2.99 6.58 -2.35
C LEU A 74 -3.41 7.96 -1.85
N MET A 75 -3.39 8.93 -2.77
CA MET A 75 -4.02 10.22 -2.57
C MET A 75 -5.01 10.45 -3.71
N ALA A 76 -6.21 10.91 -3.39
CA ALA A 76 -7.26 11.12 -4.38
C ALA A 76 -7.84 12.52 -4.27
N TRP A 77 -8.01 13.17 -5.41
CA TRP A 77 -8.63 14.49 -5.54
C TRP A 77 -10.05 14.35 -6.10
N GLY A 78 -10.94 15.22 -5.67
CA GLY A 78 -12.28 15.31 -6.22
C GLY A 78 -13.34 14.50 -5.47
N ILE A 79 -12.97 13.72 -4.48
CA ILE A 79 -13.96 12.99 -3.68
C ILE A 79 -14.67 13.98 -2.76
N PRO A 80 -16.02 14.08 -2.81
CA PRO A 80 -16.76 14.96 -1.91
C PRO A 80 -16.47 14.64 -0.45
N PRO A 81 -16.35 15.66 0.43
CA PRO A 81 -16.01 15.43 1.85
C PRO A 81 -16.97 14.48 2.57
N ASP A 82 -18.24 14.50 2.25
CA ASP A 82 -19.24 13.62 2.84
C ASP A 82 -19.09 12.14 2.43
N LYS A 83 -18.36 11.87 1.36
CA LYS A 83 -18.09 10.52 0.86
C LYS A 83 -16.71 10.01 1.21
N PHE A 84 -15.82 10.86 1.69
CA PHE A 84 -14.41 10.52 1.85
C PHE A 84 -14.20 9.38 2.85
N TYR A 85 -14.88 9.40 4.00
CA TYR A 85 -14.73 8.33 4.99
C TYR A 85 -15.20 6.98 4.48
N ARG A 86 -16.25 6.96 3.67
CA ARG A 86 -16.72 5.72 3.04
C ARG A 86 -15.72 5.23 2.00
N ALA A 87 -15.08 6.14 1.29
CA ALA A 87 -14.02 5.79 0.35
C ALA A 87 -12.82 5.16 1.06
N VAL A 88 -12.38 5.74 2.18
CA VAL A 88 -11.31 5.18 3.01
C VAL A 88 -11.65 3.75 3.44
N ALA A 89 -12.86 3.54 3.96
CA ALA A 89 -13.29 2.22 4.38
C ALA A 89 -13.35 1.22 3.22
N ALA A 90 -13.85 1.66 2.06
CA ALA A 90 -13.99 0.80 0.89
C ALA A 90 -12.63 0.30 0.38
N VAL A 91 -11.64 1.20 0.23
CA VAL A 91 -10.33 0.79 -0.26
C VAL A 91 -9.57 -0.02 0.77
N SER A 92 -9.76 0.23 2.07
CA SER A 92 -9.09 -0.53 3.13
C SER A 92 -9.51 -1.99 3.18
N ARG A 93 -10.68 -2.32 2.63
CA ARG A 93 -11.21 -3.69 2.59
C ARG A 93 -10.97 -4.41 1.27
N LEU A 94 -10.30 -3.78 0.34
CA LEU A 94 -10.18 -4.26 -1.04
C LEU A 94 -9.39 -5.55 -1.16
N SER A 95 -8.36 -5.71 -0.33
CA SER A 95 -7.48 -6.87 -0.39
C SER A 95 -7.18 -7.37 1.01
N PRO A 96 -7.19 -8.71 1.24
CA PRO A 96 -6.71 -9.28 2.48
C PRO A 96 -5.18 -9.24 2.61
N ASP A 97 -4.46 -9.06 1.51
CA ASP A 97 -3.00 -9.16 1.47
C ASP A 97 -2.30 -7.82 1.57
N PHE A 98 -3.01 -6.72 1.30
CA PHE A 98 -2.44 -5.38 1.31
C PHE A 98 -3.36 -4.42 2.04
N LYS A 99 -2.77 -3.64 2.94
CA LYS A 99 -3.45 -2.49 3.52
C LYS A 99 -3.40 -1.36 2.51
N VAL A 100 -4.55 -0.77 2.23
CA VAL A 100 -4.66 0.39 1.33
C VAL A 100 -5.05 1.60 2.15
N ASP A 101 -4.17 2.59 2.20
CA ASP A 101 -4.38 3.86 2.88
C ASP A 101 -4.72 4.95 1.87
N LEU A 102 -5.75 5.74 2.18
CA LEU A 102 -6.19 6.83 1.32
C LEU A 102 -6.05 8.15 2.07
N LEU A 103 -5.31 9.08 1.50
CA LEU A 103 -5.13 10.43 2.03
C LEU A 103 -5.97 11.45 1.27
N ASP A 104 -6.51 12.40 2.03
CA ASP A 104 -7.19 13.57 1.49
C ASP A 104 -6.15 14.68 1.26
N PRO A 105 -6.02 15.20 0.02
CA PRO A 105 -5.07 16.27 -0.26
C PRO A 105 -5.32 17.55 0.55
N GLU A 106 -6.56 17.81 0.94
CA GLU A 106 -6.87 19.01 1.72
C GLU A 106 -6.39 18.91 3.17
N THR A 107 -6.35 17.71 3.74
CA THR A 107 -5.88 17.52 5.12
C THR A 107 -4.39 17.21 5.20
N ALA A 108 -3.77 16.82 4.09
CA ALA A 108 -2.33 16.65 4.02
C ALA A 108 -1.66 18.02 4.05
N GLY A 109 -0.54 18.14 4.76
CA GLY A 109 0.22 19.38 4.75
C GLY A 109 0.71 19.73 3.35
N ALA A 110 0.90 21.02 3.09
CA ALA A 110 1.32 21.50 1.77
C ALA A 110 2.63 20.85 1.30
N ASP A 111 3.58 20.65 2.20
CA ASP A 111 4.87 20.04 1.88
C ASP A 111 4.71 18.58 1.46
N LEU A 112 3.89 17.82 2.18
CA LEU A 112 3.62 16.42 1.85
C LEU A 112 2.89 16.32 0.52
N ARG A 113 1.88 17.15 0.30
CA ARG A 113 1.13 17.17 -0.96
C ARG A 113 2.04 17.49 -2.14
N GLN A 114 2.91 18.47 -2.00
CA GLN A 114 3.87 18.83 -3.06
C GLN A 114 4.81 17.68 -3.37
N ARG A 115 5.33 17.02 -2.35
CA ARG A 115 6.22 15.86 -2.52
C ARG A 115 5.49 14.72 -3.24
N ILE A 116 4.25 14.45 -2.89
CA ILE A 116 3.44 13.41 -3.53
C ILE A 116 3.20 13.74 -5.00
N GLU A 117 2.93 14.99 -5.32
CA GLU A 117 2.75 15.41 -6.71
C GLU A 117 4.02 15.29 -7.53
N GLN A 118 5.18 15.49 -6.92
CA GLN A 118 6.47 15.38 -7.62
C GLN A 118 6.95 13.93 -7.77
N GLU A 119 6.75 13.09 -6.75
CA GLU A 119 7.33 11.75 -6.68
C GLU A 119 6.31 10.64 -6.91
N GLY A 120 5.03 10.94 -6.78
CA GLY A 120 3.96 9.96 -6.95
C GLY A 120 3.74 9.58 -8.41
N ILE A 121 3.05 8.47 -8.60
CA ILE A 121 2.70 7.95 -9.93
C ILE A 121 1.19 8.03 -10.10
N GLN A 122 0.75 8.71 -11.14
CA GLN A 122 -0.69 8.85 -11.43
C GLN A 122 -1.23 7.54 -11.99
N LEU A 123 -2.36 7.11 -11.43
CA LEU A 123 -3.07 5.92 -11.89
C LEU A 123 -4.21 6.26 -12.85
#